data_c8d27d17505fff3652db933c98942729
#
_entry.id   c8d27d17505fff3652db933c98942729
#
_cell.length_a   1.000
_cell.length_b   1.000
_cell.length_c   1.000
_cell.angle_alpha   90.00
_cell.angle_beta   90.00
_cell.angle_gamma   90.00
#
_symmetry.space_group_name_H-M   'P 1'
#
loop_
_entity.id
_entity.type
_entity.pdbx_description
1 polymer ?
#
loop_
_entity_poly.entity_id
_entity_poly.type
_entity_poly.pdbx_seq_one_letter_code
_entity_poly.pdbx_strand_id
1 'polypeptide(L)'
;LLTEVMSRQQALLQAESRIQTIRPISGFRVSNLFTGGSSLLPLGEEIRREIASANEINFIVSFLKVSGVRILLDDLLKFCQKEGNRLRIITTTYCGATQAKAIEQLAALPNTEIRISYNTDIERLHAKSYIFVRNSGMNTAYIGSSNLSKSAQTEGLEWNIRVTSVENPHIIKTALATFEMYWNSSNFEDFRLGGIEKFNKEIHRNIFRDTSNEVIYRHFTLLPHQKQILDKLRVEREELKNFKNLVVAATGTGKTVISAFDYKEFRRIHSRSRILFTAHREEILRQSLNTYRSVLGDANFGTLWVGNCRPQDESEYENLFVSISMLNSRFEDFFEKLGADFYDYIVIDEAHH
;
A
#
# COMPACT_ATOMS: atom_id res chain seq x y z
N LEU A 1 35.19 27.18 44.41
CA LEU A 1 34.08 26.33 44.87
C LEU A 1 32.74 26.71 44.26
N LEU A 2 32.28 27.96 44.35
CA LEU A 2 31.00 28.41 43.77
C LEU A 2 30.97 28.31 42.23
N THR A 3 32.07 28.67 41.57
CA THR A 3 32.20 28.55 40.08
C THR A 3 32.21 27.09 39.64
N GLU A 4 32.75 26.18 40.44
CA GLU A 4 32.81 24.75 40.12
C GLU A 4 31.47 24.06 40.30
N VAL A 5 30.68 24.50 41.34
CA VAL A 5 29.31 24.03 41.54
C VAL A 5 28.37 24.53 40.44
N MET A 6 28.52 25.77 40.00
CA MET A 6 27.74 26.32 38.90
C MET A 6 28.07 25.64 37.53
N SER A 7 29.35 25.32 37.30
CA SER A 7 29.73 24.57 36.07
C SER A 7 29.22 23.14 36.09
N ARG A 8 29.17 22.45 37.23
CA ARG A 8 28.56 21.12 37.38
C ARG A 8 27.04 21.16 37.21
N GLN A 9 26.36 22.18 37.72
CA GLN A 9 24.93 22.35 37.55
C GLN A 9 24.57 22.65 36.09
N GLN A 10 25.32 23.49 35.40
CA GLN A 10 25.15 23.76 33.97
C GLN A 10 25.43 22.50 33.11
N ALA A 11 26.44 21.71 33.45
CA ALA A 11 26.74 20.45 32.78
C ALA A 11 25.61 19.41 32.99
N LEU A 12 25.02 19.35 34.19
CA LEU A 12 23.88 18.49 34.50
C LEU A 12 22.62 18.94 33.72
N LEU A 13 22.31 20.23 33.69
CA LEU A 13 21.19 20.79 32.94
C LEU A 13 21.36 20.57 31.42
N GLN A 14 22.57 20.69 30.89
CA GLN A 14 22.88 20.37 29.50
C GLN A 14 22.79 18.86 29.23
N ALA A 15 23.19 17.99 30.16
CA ALA A 15 23.04 16.54 30.06
C ALA A 15 21.57 16.14 30.13
N GLU A 16 20.79 16.72 31.03
CA GLU A 16 19.33 16.50 31.14
C GLU A 16 18.59 17.00 29.88
N SER A 17 18.97 18.16 29.34
CA SER A 17 18.42 18.67 28.08
C SER A 17 18.77 17.76 26.89
N ARG A 18 20.00 17.21 26.84
CA ARG A 18 20.39 16.22 25.82
C ARG A 18 19.66 14.90 25.98
N ILE A 19 19.43 14.43 27.21
CA ILE A 19 18.67 13.21 27.51
C ILE A 19 17.19 13.41 27.12
N GLN A 20 16.60 14.56 27.37
CA GLN A 20 15.22 14.86 26.95
C GLN A 20 15.04 14.91 25.43
N THR A 21 16.07 15.33 24.68
CA THR A 21 16.03 15.40 23.20
C THR A 21 16.26 14.02 22.54
N ILE A 22 16.83 13.06 23.23
CA ILE A 22 17.20 11.75 22.66
C ILE A 22 16.13 10.67 22.92
N ARG A 23 15.22 10.85 23.87
CA ARG A 23 14.16 9.86 24.17
C ARG A 23 12.85 10.16 23.43
N PRO A 24 12.03 9.13 23.15
CA PRO A 24 10.65 9.32 22.69
C PRO A 24 9.85 10.27 23.57
N ILE A 25 8.96 11.08 22.98
CA ILE A 25 8.09 12.00 23.74
C ILE A 25 7.21 11.20 24.73
N SER A 26 6.71 10.05 24.29
CA SER A 26 5.92 9.12 25.11
C SER A 26 6.71 8.45 26.24
N GLY A 27 8.05 8.65 26.29
CA GLY A 27 8.93 7.95 27.22
C GLY A 27 9.06 6.46 26.91
N PHE A 28 9.53 5.65 27.87
CA PHE A 28 9.77 4.22 27.66
C PHE A 28 8.83 3.30 28.47
N ARG A 29 7.97 3.87 29.28
CA ARG A 29 7.20 3.08 30.27
C ARG A 29 5.80 2.73 29.78
N VAL A 30 5.12 3.63 29.07
CA VAL A 30 3.69 3.53 28.78
C VAL A 30 3.48 3.20 27.31
N SER A 31 2.60 2.24 27.05
CA SER A 31 2.12 1.93 25.71
C SER A 31 1.08 2.95 25.26
N ASN A 32 1.06 3.30 23.99
CA ASN A 32 0.20 4.34 23.45
C ASN A 32 -0.41 3.93 22.10
N LEU A 33 -1.58 4.50 21.78
CA LEU A 33 -2.20 4.37 20.48
C LEU A 33 -2.01 5.67 19.68
N PHE A 34 -1.48 5.54 18.47
CA PHE A 34 -1.35 6.62 17.49
C PHE A 34 -2.41 6.42 16.40
N THR A 35 -3.28 7.40 16.20
CA THR A 35 -4.41 7.29 15.27
C THR A 35 -4.27 8.12 13.99
N GLY A 36 -3.13 8.80 13.82
CA GLY A 36 -2.88 9.67 12.67
C GLY A 36 -3.69 10.97 12.67
N GLY A 37 -3.65 11.71 11.56
CA GLY A 37 -4.33 13.00 11.43
C GLY A 37 -3.68 14.12 12.25
N SER A 38 -4.47 15.09 12.69
CA SER A 38 -4.02 16.24 13.51
C SER A 38 -3.76 15.90 14.98
N SER A 39 -3.36 14.66 15.28
CA SER A 39 -3.05 14.24 16.65
C SER A 39 -1.85 15.04 17.20
N LEU A 40 -1.86 15.24 18.52
CA LEU A 40 -0.83 16.00 19.27
C LEU A 40 0.60 15.43 19.13
N LEU A 41 0.77 14.19 18.65
CA LEU A 41 2.03 13.48 18.47
C LEU A 41 2.07 12.84 17.09
N PRO A 42 2.73 13.45 16.10
CA PRO A 42 2.97 12.81 14.81
C PRO A 42 3.83 11.55 14.97
N LEU A 43 3.42 10.44 14.37
CA LEU A 43 4.14 9.17 14.41
C LEU A 43 5.59 9.34 13.91
N GLY A 44 5.79 10.12 12.85
CA GLY A 44 7.11 10.35 12.27
C GLY A 44 8.10 10.99 13.25
N GLU A 45 7.65 11.95 14.05
CA GLU A 45 8.51 12.59 15.06
C GLU A 45 8.89 11.62 16.19
N GLU A 46 7.94 10.79 16.60
CA GLU A 46 8.18 9.78 17.63
C GLU A 46 9.17 8.72 17.13
N ILE A 47 9.01 8.23 15.90
CA ILE A 47 9.94 7.29 15.25
C ILE A 47 11.36 7.87 15.16
N ARG A 48 11.52 9.17 14.82
CA ARG A 48 12.85 9.82 14.78
C ARG A 48 13.55 9.79 16.13
N ARG A 49 12.81 10.00 17.22
CA ARG A 49 13.35 9.94 18.60
C ARG A 49 13.63 8.52 19.05
N GLU A 50 12.83 7.55 18.62
CA GLU A 50 13.14 6.13 18.82
C GLU A 50 14.44 5.75 18.12
N ILE A 51 14.66 6.15 16.87
CA ILE A 51 15.90 5.94 16.10
C ILE A 51 17.09 6.51 16.86
N ALA A 52 16.99 7.75 17.38
CA ALA A 52 18.09 8.43 18.06
C ALA A 52 18.55 7.72 19.33
N SER A 53 17.64 6.98 20.00
CA SER A 53 17.87 6.32 21.29
C SER A 53 18.09 4.79 21.21
N ALA A 54 17.93 4.19 20.04
CA ALA A 54 18.08 2.75 19.83
C ALA A 54 19.55 2.32 19.67
N ASN A 55 19.81 1.02 19.85
CA ASN A 55 21.05 0.35 19.49
C ASN A 55 20.86 -0.61 18.32
N GLU A 56 19.66 -1.21 18.20
CA GLU A 56 19.28 -2.01 17.05
C GLU A 56 17.88 -1.62 16.60
N ILE A 57 17.67 -1.59 15.29
CA ILE A 57 16.39 -1.24 14.67
C ILE A 57 16.00 -2.36 13.72
N ASN A 58 14.76 -2.85 13.87
CA ASN A 58 14.20 -3.91 13.06
C ASN A 58 12.86 -3.46 12.46
N PHE A 59 12.82 -3.28 11.15
CA PHE A 59 11.62 -2.89 10.43
C PHE A 59 11.04 -4.06 9.64
N ILE A 60 9.75 -4.28 9.77
CA ILE A 60 8.95 -5.09 8.85
C ILE A 60 7.96 -4.15 8.20
N VAL A 61 8.08 -3.91 6.90
CA VAL A 61 7.21 -2.99 6.18
C VAL A 61 6.89 -3.54 4.80
N SER A 62 5.60 -3.64 4.49
CA SER A 62 5.18 -4.16 3.19
C SER A 62 5.62 -3.25 2.05
N PHE A 63 5.57 -1.92 2.23
CA PHE A 63 5.88 -0.97 1.18
C PHE A 63 6.86 0.11 1.65
N LEU A 64 7.88 0.35 0.83
CA LEU A 64 8.87 1.40 0.99
C LEU A 64 8.70 2.45 -0.09
N LYS A 65 8.37 3.68 0.30
CA LYS A 65 8.29 4.84 -0.60
C LYS A 65 9.45 5.80 -0.34
N VAL A 66 10.02 6.36 -1.41
CA VAL A 66 11.09 7.37 -1.31
C VAL A 66 10.70 8.54 -0.42
N SER A 67 9.43 8.95 -0.49
CA SER A 67 8.90 10.04 0.34
C SER A 67 8.92 9.74 1.85
N GLY A 68 8.67 8.47 2.23
CA GLY A 68 8.73 8.03 3.62
C GLY A 68 10.16 7.84 4.12
N VAL A 69 11.03 7.23 3.29
CA VAL A 69 12.45 7.05 3.60
C VAL A 69 13.13 8.41 3.84
N ARG A 70 12.87 9.41 2.99
CA ARG A 70 13.46 10.76 3.12
C ARG A 70 13.19 11.42 4.47
N ILE A 71 12.04 11.18 5.10
CA ILE A 71 11.72 11.76 6.40
C ILE A 71 12.67 11.26 7.49
N LEU A 72 13.11 10.00 7.39
CA LEU A 72 13.92 9.33 8.41
C LEU A 72 15.39 9.17 8.01
N LEU A 73 15.76 9.49 6.76
CA LEU A 73 17.07 9.13 6.18
C LEU A 73 18.24 9.70 6.97
N ASP A 74 18.19 10.97 7.34
CA ASP A 74 19.25 11.64 8.10
C ASP A 74 19.41 11.06 9.52
N ASP A 75 18.30 10.71 10.16
CA ASP A 75 18.31 10.13 11.49
C ASP A 75 18.81 8.67 11.43
N LEU A 76 18.41 7.91 10.41
CA LEU A 76 18.91 6.56 10.17
C LEU A 76 20.40 6.57 9.82
N LEU A 77 20.88 7.55 9.02
CA LEU A 77 22.29 7.68 8.71
C LEU A 77 23.13 7.92 9.99
N LYS A 78 22.72 8.88 10.82
CA LYS A 78 23.36 9.16 12.11
C LYS A 78 23.34 7.94 13.04
N PHE A 79 22.27 7.18 13.03
CA PHE A 79 22.14 5.93 13.80
C PHE A 79 23.13 4.87 13.30
N CYS A 80 23.14 4.62 11.97
CA CYS A 80 23.96 3.59 11.33
C CYS A 80 25.47 3.89 11.38
N GLN A 81 25.85 5.16 11.53
CA GLN A 81 27.28 5.57 11.70
C GLN A 81 27.83 5.25 13.08
N LYS A 82 27.01 4.99 14.08
CA LYS A 82 27.48 4.62 15.42
C LYS A 82 27.94 3.17 15.43
N GLU A 83 29.12 2.96 16.00
CA GLU A 83 29.68 1.62 16.18
C GLU A 83 28.75 0.73 17.03
N GLY A 84 28.57 -0.51 16.61
CA GLY A 84 27.70 -1.47 17.27
C GLY A 84 26.20 -1.33 16.98
N ASN A 85 25.77 -0.26 16.31
CA ASN A 85 24.39 -0.12 15.89
C ASN A 85 24.11 -0.92 14.62
N ARG A 86 22.89 -1.43 14.48
CA ARG A 86 22.46 -2.27 13.36
C ARG A 86 21.04 -1.94 12.92
N LEU A 87 20.85 -1.75 11.61
CA LEU A 87 19.53 -1.60 10.98
C LEU A 87 19.21 -2.82 10.13
N ARG A 88 18.08 -3.47 10.40
CA ARG A 88 17.57 -4.61 9.62
C ARG A 88 16.18 -4.31 9.10
N ILE A 89 15.95 -4.58 7.83
CA ILE A 89 14.68 -4.28 7.16
C ILE A 89 14.19 -5.52 6.43
N ILE A 90 12.93 -5.87 6.64
CA ILE A 90 12.20 -6.88 5.89
C ILE A 90 11.12 -6.18 5.07
N THR A 91 11.10 -6.42 3.76
CA THR A 91 10.09 -5.87 2.84
C THR A 91 9.72 -6.89 1.77
N THR A 92 8.86 -6.49 0.84
CA THR A 92 8.38 -7.37 -0.24
C THR A 92 8.24 -6.63 -1.56
N THR A 93 8.25 -7.38 -2.65
CA THR A 93 7.89 -6.89 -4.00
C THR A 93 6.38 -7.00 -4.28
N TYR A 94 5.58 -7.46 -3.30
CA TYR A 94 4.14 -7.60 -3.44
C TYR A 94 3.46 -6.30 -3.90
N CYS A 95 2.52 -6.41 -4.84
CA CYS A 95 1.82 -5.30 -5.50
C CYS A 95 2.72 -4.25 -6.19
N GLY A 96 4.01 -4.50 -6.38
CA GLY A 96 4.93 -3.52 -7.00
C GLY A 96 5.02 -2.17 -6.28
N ALA A 97 4.54 -2.09 -5.04
CA ALA A 97 4.38 -0.82 -4.33
C ALA A 97 5.67 -0.30 -3.68
N THR A 98 6.66 -1.16 -3.47
CA THR A 98 7.99 -0.77 -2.99
C THR A 98 8.81 -0.14 -4.11
N GLN A 99 9.38 1.05 -3.86
CA GLN A 99 10.16 1.78 -4.85
C GLN A 99 11.64 1.38 -4.78
N ALA A 100 12.25 1.02 -5.93
CA ALA A 100 13.65 0.66 -6.06
C ALA A 100 14.59 1.69 -5.42
N LYS A 101 14.38 2.97 -5.72
CA LYS A 101 15.17 4.07 -5.16
C LYS A 101 15.09 4.17 -3.63
N ALA A 102 14.00 3.74 -3.01
CA ALA A 102 13.87 3.70 -1.56
C ALA A 102 14.77 2.63 -0.95
N ILE A 103 14.82 1.45 -1.59
CA ILE A 103 15.73 0.37 -1.17
C ILE A 103 17.19 0.77 -1.36
N GLU A 104 17.55 1.37 -2.50
CA GLU A 104 18.93 1.84 -2.76
C GLU A 104 19.39 2.83 -1.70
N GLN A 105 18.54 3.79 -1.33
CA GLN A 105 18.85 4.78 -0.30
C GLN A 105 19.10 4.13 1.07
N LEU A 106 18.32 3.12 1.44
CA LEU A 106 18.48 2.40 2.69
C LEU A 106 19.67 1.44 2.66
N ALA A 107 19.90 0.75 1.54
CA ALA A 107 21.03 -0.16 1.37
C ALA A 107 22.38 0.54 1.34
N ALA A 108 22.41 1.84 0.99
CA ALA A 108 23.61 2.67 1.02
C ALA A 108 24.02 3.09 2.45
N LEU A 109 23.17 2.91 3.45
CA LEU A 109 23.49 3.22 4.84
C LEU A 109 24.47 2.18 5.42
N PRO A 110 25.49 2.59 6.21
CA PRO A 110 26.37 1.64 6.87
C PRO A 110 25.57 0.76 7.86
N ASN A 111 26.10 -0.43 8.16
CA ASN A 111 25.50 -1.37 9.12
C ASN A 111 24.01 -1.66 8.87
N THR A 112 23.59 -1.63 7.59
CA THR A 112 22.22 -1.88 7.16
C THR A 112 22.13 -3.16 6.36
N GLU A 113 21.16 -4.00 6.69
CA GLU A 113 20.84 -5.23 5.99
C GLU A 113 19.37 -5.23 5.59
N ILE A 114 19.08 -5.64 4.36
CA ILE A 114 17.71 -5.67 3.82
C ILE A 114 17.43 -7.08 3.31
N ARG A 115 16.29 -7.63 3.73
CA ARG A 115 15.76 -8.89 3.19
C ARG A 115 14.43 -8.65 2.50
N ILE A 116 14.24 -9.32 1.36
CA ILE A 116 13.10 -9.09 0.47
C ILE A 116 12.39 -10.41 0.18
N SER A 117 11.07 -10.42 0.37
CA SER A 117 10.23 -11.48 -0.15
C SER A 117 9.92 -11.20 -1.62
N TYR A 118 10.47 -12.05 -2.49
CA TYR A 118 10.20 -12.02 -3.94
C TYR A 118 9.07 -12.97 -4.34
N ASN A 119 8.87 -14.05 -3.59
CA ASN A 119 7.82 -15.03 -3.86
C ASN A 119 6.51 -14.61 -3.17
N THR A 120 5.73 -13.79 -3.87
CA THR A 120 4.46 -13.25 -3.36
C THR A 120 3.28 -14.22 -3.49
N ASP A 121 3.49 -15.38 -4.11
CA ASP A 121 2.45 -16.41 -4.30
C ASP A 121 2.24 -17.24 -3.04
N ILE A 122 3.31 -17.46 -2.25
CA ILE A 122 3.30 -18.31 -1.06
C ILE A 122 3.02 -17.48 0.20
N GLU A 123 3.73 -16.37 0.38
CA GLU A 123 3.59 -15.49 1.55
C GLU A 123 3.38 -14.03 1.13
N ARG A 124 2.25 -13.48 1.50
CA ARG A 124 1.93 -12.07 1.28
C ARG A 124 2.29 -11.27 2.52
N LEU A 125 3.49 -10.72 2.56
CA LEU A 125 3.88 -9.85 3.66
C LEU A 125 3.03 -8.57 3.64
N HIS A 126 2.13 -8.45 4.61
CA HIS A 126 1.33 -7.23 4.82
C HIS A 126 1.52 -6.63 6.23
N ALA A 127 2.47 -7.14 6.99
CA ALA A 127 2.81 -6.65 8.32
C ALA A 127 3.54 -5.28 8.25
N LYS A 128 3.28 -4.43 9.23
CA LYS A 128 4.01 -3.17 9.46
C LYS A 128 4.37 -3.11 10.92
N SER A 129 5.66 -3.22 11.20
CA SER A 129 6.20 -3.17 12.54
C SER A 129 7.55 -2.47 12.55
N TYR A 130 7.76 -1.61 13.54
CA TYR A 130 8.99 -0.87 13.76
C TYR A 130 9.45 -1.20 15.18
N ILE A 131 10.53 -1.97 15.32
CA ILE A 131 11.03 -2.47 16.62
C ILE A 131 12.36 -1.79 16.92
N PHE A 132 12.45 -1.19 18.10
CA PHE A 132 13.63 -0.47 18.58
C PHE A 132 14.18 -1.19 19.82
N VAL A 133 15.39 -1.70 19.70
CA VAL A 133 16.06 -2.46 20.76
C VAL A 133 17.14 -1.59 21.39
N ARG A 134 17.27 -1.67 22.71
CA ARG A 134 18.22 -0.89 23.52
C ARG A 134 18.99 -1.80 24.47
N ASN A 135 20.26 -1.49 24.65
CA ASN A 135 21.11 -2.19 25.62
C ASN A 135 20.57 -2.07 27.06
N SER A 136 19.78 -1.04 27.34
CA SER A 136 19.09 -0.87 28.63
C SER A 136 17.93 -1.85 28.84
N GLY A 137 17.51 -2.59 27.83
CA GLY A 137 16.32 -3.45 27.85
C GLY A 137 14.99 -2.69 27.70
N MET A 138 15.00 -1.35 27.60
CA MET A 138 13.80 -0.52 27.40
C MET A 138 13.41 -0.51 25.93
N ASN A 139 12.96 -1.65 25.43
CA ASN A 139 12.60 -1.84 24.03
C ASN A 139 11.19 -1.35 23.75
N THR A 140 10.96 -0.92 22.52
CA THR A 140 9.66 -0.44 22.04
C THR A 140 9.35 -1.03 20.67
N ALA A 141 8.07 -1.23 20.37
CA ALA A 141 7.62 -1.63 19.05
C ALA A 141 6.35 -0.88 18.67
N TYR A 142 6.26 -0.49 17.41
CA TYR A 142 5.06 0.07 16.79
C TYR A 142 4.50 -0.98 15.84
N ILE A 143 3.24 -1.32 16.01
CA ILE A 143 2.55 -2.35 15.23
C ILE A 143 1.23 -1.76 14.75
N GLY A 144 0.99 -1.76 13.44
CA GLY A 144 -0.23 -1.19 12.90
C GLY A 144 -0.34 -1.19 11.40
N SER A 145 -0.96 -0.16 10.85
CA SER A 145 -1.25 -0.04 9.41
C SER A 145 -0.20 0.76 8.63
N SER A 146 0.69 1.52 9.30
CA SER A 146 1.61 2.46 8.68
C SER A 146 2.77 1.81 7.94
N ASN A 147 2.81 1.97 6.62
CA ASN A 147 3.99 1.71 5.81
C ASN A 147 5.00 2.86 5.88
N LEU A 148 6.22 2.65 5.37
CA LEU A 148 7.22 3.71 5.27
C LEU A 148 6.91 4.63 4.08
N SER A 149 5.87 5.45 4.23
CA SER A 149 5.41 6.47 3.27
C SER A 149 5.16 7.81 3.98
N LYS A 150 5.22 8.92 3.23
CA LYS A 150 4.99 10.26 3.81
C LYS A 150 3.59 10.34 4.44
N SER A 151 2.55 9.94 3.72
CA SER A 151 1.17 10.00 4.21
C SER A 151 0.99 9.23 5.51
N ALA A 152 1.56 8.03 5.63
CA ALA A 152 1.45 7.21 6.83
C ALA A 152 2.18 7.82 8.05
N GLN A 153 3.19 8.65 7.84
CA GLN A 153 3.98 9.26 8.91
C GLN A 153 3.52 10.65 9.33
N THR A 154 2.75 11.36 8.47
CA THR A 154 2.38 12.76 8.70
C THR A 154 0.87 12.98 8.80
N GLU A 155 0.10 12.67 7.75
CA GLU A 155 -1.29 13.14 7.59
C GLU A 155 -2.31 12.00 7.47
N GLY A 156 -1.83 10.76 7.24
CA GLY A 156 -2.70 9.59 7.04
C GLY A 156 -3.46 9.20 8.31
N LEU A 157 -4.68 8.74 8.14
CA LEU A 157 -5.48 8.14 9.22
C LEU A 157 -5.02 6.69 9.45
N GLU A 158 -3.85 6.56 10.05
CA GLU A 158 -3.21 5.28 10.32
C GLU A 158 -3.27 4.95 11.81
N TRP A 159 -3.54 3.70 12.12
CA TRP A 159 -3.60 3.23 13.51
C TRP A 159 -2.36 2.40 13.81
N ASN A 160 -1.62 2.83 14.82
CA ASN A 160 -0.45 2.12 15.32
C ASN A 160 -0.48 2.04 16.83
N ILE A 161 -0.38 0.86 17.36
CA ILE A 161 -0.14 0.66 18.78
C ILE A 161 1.37 0.68 19.03
N ARG A 162 1.80 1.50 19.96
CA ARG A 162 3.14 1.47 20.51
C ARG A 162 3.12 0.64 21.79
N VAL A 163 3.95 -0.38 21.86
CA VAL A 163 4.13 -1.21 23.04
C VAL A 163 5.53 -1.06 23.60
N THR A 164 5.67 -1.21 24.92
CA THR A 164 6.95 -1.09 25.60
C THR A 164 7.29 -2.40 26.34
N SER A 165 8.60 -2.70 26.48
CA SER A 165 9.05 -3.86 27.23
C SER A 165 8.76 -3.75 28.73
N VAL A 166 8.53 -2.54 29.24
CA VAL A 166 8.21 -2.29 30.65
C VAL A 166 6.77 -2.73 30.96
N GLU A 167 5.83 -2.36 30.10
CA GLU A 167 4.41 -2.65 30.32
C GLU A 167 3.98 -3.98 29.67
N ASN A 168 4.50 -4.29 28.49
CA ASN A 168 4.11 -5.46 27.69
C ASN A 168 5.33 -6.30 27.26
N PRO A 169 6.13 -6.84 28.18
CA PRO A 169 7.36 -7.56 27.85
C PRO A 169 7.13 -8.78 26.96
N HIS A 170 5.99 -9.46 27.13
CA HIS A 170 5.63 -10.63 26.32
C HIS A 170 5.36 -10.26 24.85
N ILE A 171 4.73 -9.10 24.58
CA ILE A 171 4.48 -8.64 23.21
C ILE A 171 5.80 -8.29 22.52
N ILE A 172 6.69 -7.56 23.18
CA ILE A 172 8.01 -7.23 22.65
C ILE A 172 8.83 -8.50 22.38
N LYS A 173 8.82 -9.48 23.30
CA LYS A 173 9.50 -10.76 23.11
C LYS A 173 8.95 -11.52 21.90
N THR A 174 7.64 -11.55 21.72
CA THR A 174 6.99 -12.19 20.58
C THR A 174 7.33 -11.46 19.27
N ALA A 175 7.28 -10.13 19.26
CA ALA A 175 7.62 -9.33 18.07
C ALA A 175 9.07 -9.57 17.63
N LEU A 176 10.02 -9.59 18.55
CA LEU A 176 11.43 -9.90 18.27
C LEU A 176 11.61 -11.34 17.76
N ALA A 177 10.98 -12.32 18.42
CA ALA A 177 11.06 -13.72 17.98
C ALA A 177 10.45 -13.91 16.58
N THR A 178 9.34 -13.25 16.27
CA THR A 178 8.72 -13.29 14.94
C THR A 178 9.60 -12.62 13.90
N PHE A 179 10.23 -11.48 14.26
CA PHE A 179 11.19 -10.84 13.37
C PHE A 179 12.36 -11.77 13.03
N GLU A 180 12.95 -12.43 14.04
CA GLU A 180 14.07 -13.38 13.83
C GLU A 180 13.63 -14.60 13.01
N MET A 181 12.42 -15.09 13.21
CA MET A 181 11.86 -16.17 12.41
C MET A 181 11.76 -15.78 10.93
N TYR A 182 11.23 -14.59 10.61
CA TYR A 182 11.16 -14.08 9.25
C TYR A 182 12.57 -13.80 8.69
N TRP A 183 13.43 -13.19 9.51
CA TRP A 183 14.80 -12.88 9.11
C TRP A 183 15.58 -14.12 8.69
N ASN A 184 15.40 -15.24 9.36
CA ASN A 184 16.11 -16.50 9.07
C ASN A 184 15.36 -17.43 8.10
N SER A 185 14.16 -17.03 7.65
CA SER A 185 13.38 -17.80 6.67
C SER A 185 13.98 -17.67 5.27
N SER A 186 14.00 -18.77 4.53
CA SER A 186 14.39 -18.81 3.12
C SER A 186 13.48 -18.01 2.19
N ASN A 187 12.29 -17.62 2.66
CA ASN A 187 11.33 -16.82 1.91
C ASN A 187 11.75 -15.35 1.80
N PHE A 188 12.71 -14.91 2.63
CA PHE A 188 13.24 -13.55 2.64
C PHE A 188 14.72 -13.57 2.27
N GLU A 189 15.02 -13.18 1.05
CA GLU A 189 16.37 -13.22 0.50
C GLU A 189 17.14 -11.93 0.84
N ASP A 190 18.45 -12.07 1.07
CA ASP A 190 19.33 -10.91 1.25
C ASP A 190 19.39 -10.10 -0.07
N PHE A 191 19.05 -8.81 0.03
CA PHE A 191 19.07 -7.90 -1.13
C PHE A 191 20.43 -7.87 -1.83
N ARG A 192 21.55 -8.04 -1.09
CA ARG A 192 22.90 -8.05 -1.65
C ARG A 192 23.16 -9.18 -2.63
N LEU A 193 22.42 -10.30 -2.53
CA LEU A 193 22.62 -11.48 -3.39
C LEU A 193 22.12 -11.31 -4.83
N GLY A 194 21.29 -10.33 -5.10
CA GLY A 194 20.75 -10.08 -6.45
C GLY A 194 20.66 -8.60 -6.80
N GLY A 195 20.85 -7.74 -5.81
CA GLY A 195 20.89 -6.29 -5.96
C GLY A 195 19.63 -5.69 -6.58
N ILE A 196 19.81 -4.49 -7.09
CA ILE A 196 18.71 -3.71 -7.69
C ILE A 196 18.20 -4.32 -9.01
N GLU A 197 19.04 -5.05 -9.75
CA GLU A 197 18.63 -5.67 -11.01
C GLU A 197 17.61 -6.78 -10.77
N LYS A 198 17.87 -7.68 -9.80
CA LYS A 198 16.91 -8.71 -9.41
C LYS A 198 15.63 -8.06 -8.88
N PHE A 199 15.75 -7.06 -8.03
CA PHE A 199 14.60 -6.35 -7.47
C PHE A 199 13.72 -5.74 -8.57
N ASN A 200 14.31 -5.01 -9.52
CA ASN A 200 13.58 -4.41 -10.64
C ASN A 200 12.91 -5.47 -11.52
N LYS A 201 13.62 -6.56 -11.82
CA LYS A 201 13.07 -7.67 -12.59
C LYS A 201 11.85 -8.28 -11.91
N GLU A 202 11.92 -8.53 -10.61
CA GLU A 202 10.82 -9.14 -9.87
C GLU A 202 9.68 -8.16 -9.59
N ILE A 203 9.96 -6.86 -9.38
CA ILE A 203 8.92 -5.83 -9.32
C ILE A 203 8.20 -5.72 -10.66
N HIS A 204 8.92 -5.64 -11.78
CA HIS A 204 8.29 -5.64 -13.10
C HIS A 204 7.46 -6.91 -13.30
N ARG A 205 7.99 -8.07 -12.97
CA ARG A 205 7.26 -9.33 -13.03
C ARG A 205 5.99 -9.30 -12.15
N ASN A 206 6.05 -8.74 -10.96
CA ASN A 206 4.90 -8.64 -10.06
C ASN A 206 3.92 -7.53 -10.50
N ILE A 207 4.38 -6.42 -11.06
CA ILE A 207 3.53 -5.41 -11.69
C ILE A 207 2.85 -6.02 -12.93
N PHE A 208 3.57 -6.73 -13.78
CA PHE A 208 3.00 -7.43 -14.93
C PHE A 208 2.16 -8.64 -14.51
N ARG A 209 2.46 -9.32 -13.39
CA ARG A 209 1.61 -10.34 -12.79
C ARG A 209 0.37 -9.75 -12.14
N ASP A 210 0.48 -8.60 -11.46
CA ASP A 210 -0.68 -7.82 -10.97
C ASP A 210 -1.52 -7.25 -12.11
N THR A 211 -0.90 -6.92 -13.25
CA THR A 211 -1.62 -6.55 -14.48
C THR A 211 -2.03 -7.75 -15.33
N SER A 212 -1.35 -8.91 -15.21
CA SER A 212 -1.61 -10.09 -16.05
C SER A 212 -2.01 -11.37 -15.32
N ASN A 213 -1.84 -11.53 -13.97
CA ASN A 213 -2.10 -12.81 -13.30
C ASN A 213 -2.50 -12.78 -11.82
N GLU A 214 -2.74 -11.63 -11.19
CA GLU A 214 -3.63 -11.59 -10.04
C GLU A 214 -5.00 -11.03 -10.44
N VAL A 215 -5.53 -11.51 -11.48
CA VAL A 215 -6.88 -11.99 -11.40
C VAL A 215 -6.82 -13.10 -10.34
N ILE A 216 -6.84 -12.73 -9.06
CA ILE A 216 -7.34 -13.63 -8.05
C ILE A 216 -8.69 -14.00 -8.63
N TYR A 217 -8.78 -15.21 -9.16
CA TYR A 217 -10.07 -15.80 -9.44
C TYR A 217 -10.74 -15.94 -8.07
N ARG A 218 -11.20 -14.81 -7.52
CA ARG A 218 -12.21 -14.83 -6.49
C ARG A 218 -13.36 -15.47 -7.21
N HIS A 219 -13.64 -16.70 -6.88
CA HIS A 219 -14.93 -17.29 -7.23
C HIS A 219 -15.98 -16.38 -6.60
N PHE A 220 -16.40 -15.38 -7.36
CA PHE A 220 -17.48 -14.51 -6.96
C PHE A 220 -18.73 -15.35 -6.99
N THR A 221 -19.18 -15.78 -5.83
CA THR A 221 -20.53 -16.37 -5.69
C THR A 221 -21.49 -15.21 -5.51
N LEU A 222 -22.39 -15.05 -6.46
CA LEU A 222 -23.43 -14.02 -6.38
C LEU A 222 -24.30 -14.19 -5.14
N LEU A 223 -24.39 -13.14 -4.36
CA LEU A 223 -25.30 -13.08 -3.20
C LEU A 223 -26.76 -13.01 -3.68
N PRO A 224 -27.74 -13.44 -2.85
CA PRO A 224 -29.14 -13.45 -3.25
C PRO A 224 -29.66 -12.12 -3.80
N HIS A 225 -29.32 -10.99 -3.16
CA HIS A 225 -29.73 -9.67 -3.62
C HIS A 225 -29.08 -9.27 -4.95
N GLN A 226 -27.83 -9.70 -5.21
CA GLN A 226 -27.15 -9.45 -6.49
C GLN A 226 -27.81 -10.21 -7.64
N LYS A 227 -28.22 -11.47 -7.40
CA LYS A 227 -29.00 -12.26 -8.36
C LYS A 227 -30.32 -11.58 -8.71
N GLN A 228 -31.06 -11.11 -7.70
CA GLN A 228 -32.30 -10.37 -7.92
C GLN A 228 -32.13 -9.12 -8.78
N ILE A 229 -31.03 -8.37 -8.60
CA ILE A 229 -30.72 -7.20 -9.43
C ILE A 229 -30.44 -7.63 -10.87
N LEU A 230 -29.63 -8.68 -11.07
CA LEU A 230 -29.31 -9.21 -12.39
C LEU A 230 -30.56 -9.72 -13.13
N ASP A 231 -31.46 -10.42 -12.42
CA ASP A 231 -32.73 -10.88 -12.99
C ASP A 231 -33.60 -9.69 -13.45
N LYS A 232 -33.67 -8.62 -12.64
CA LYS A 232 -34.39 -7.40 -13.03
C LYS A 232 -33.78 -6.73 -14.26
N LEU A 233 -32.43 -6.58 -14.31
CA LEU A 233 -31.74 -6.01 -15.46
C LEU A 233 -32.00 -6.83 -16.75
N ARG A 234 -32.07 -8.15 -16.62
CA ARG A 234 -32.40 -9.03 -17.73
C ARG A 234 -33.83 -8.78 -18.24
N VAL A 235 -34.81 -8.73 -17.34
CA VAL A 235 -36.21 -8.45 -17.69
C VAL A 235 -36.34 -7.08 -18.35
N GLU A 236 -35.69 -6.04 -17.82
CA GLU A 236 -35.68 -4.71 -18.42
C GLU A 236 -35.19 -4.73 -19.88
N ARG A 237 -34.13 -5.46 -20.17
CA ARG A 237 -33.55 -5.53 -21.52
C ARG A 237 -34.33 -6.47 -22.46
N GLU A 238 -34.65 -7.68 -22.01
CA GLU A 238 -35.20 -8.71 -22.89
C GLU A 238 -36.69 -8.53 -23.14
N GLU A 239 -37.46 -8.18 -22.09
CA GLU A 239 -38.90 -8.06 -22.17
C GLU A 239 -39.37 -6.63 -22.40
N LEU A 240 -38.84 -5.67 -21.64
CA LEU A 240 -39.28 -4.26 -21.72
C LEU A 240 -38.53 -3.44 -22.74
N LYS A 241 -37.44 -3.98 -23.36
CA LYS A 241 -36.58 -3.30 -24.33
C LYS A 241 -35.98 -1.99 -23.81
N ASN A 242 -35.80 -1.91 -22.48
CA ASN A 242 -35.21 -0.76 -21.82
C ASN A 242 -33.70 -1.00 -21.64
N PHE A 243 -32.89 -0.25 -22.38
CA PHE A 243 -31.42 -0.40 -22.40
C PHE A 243 -30.69 0.62 -21.52
N LYS A 244 -31.40 1.54 -20.87
CA LYS A 244 -30.84 2.52 -19.94
C LYS A 244 -31.34 2.26 -18.53
N ASN A 245 -30.47 1.71 -17.68
CA ASN A 245 -30.85 1.26 -16.36
C ASN A 245 -30.00 1.97 -15.29
N LEU A 246 -30.62 2.37 -14.19
CA LEU A 246 -29.96 2.90 -13.01
C LEU A 246 -30.02 1.87 -11.87
N VAL A 247 -28.86 1.42 -11.42
CA VAL A 247 -28.74 0.50 -10.28
C VAL A 247 -28.33 1.28 -9.03
N VAL A 248 -29.26 1.43 -8.10
CA VAL A 248 -29.00 2.08 -6.81
C VAL A 248 -28.79 1.00 -5.74
N ALA A 249 -27.59 0.97 -5.17
CA ALA A 249 -27.24 0.00 -4.12
C ALA A 249 -26.24 0.65 -3.15
N ALA A 250 -26.29 0.25 -1.86
CA ALA A 250 -25.41 0.78 -0.83
C ALA A 250 -23.92 0.52 -1.15
N THR A 251 -23.04 1.31 -0.55
CA THR A 251 -21.59 1.08 -0.65
C THR A 251 -21.24 -0.29 -0.05
N GLY A 252 -20.34 -1.04 -0.70
CA GLY A 252 -19.93 -2.37 -0.25
C GLY A 252 -20.86 -3.52 -0.66
N THR A 253 -22.01 -3.28 -1.31
CA THR A 253 -22.91 -4.34 -1.79
C THR A 253 -22.43 -5.05 -3.05
N GLY A 254 -21.30 -4.64 -3.63
CA GLY A 254 -20.69 -5.23 -4.82
C GLY A 254 -21.29 -4.76 -6.14
N LYS A 255 -21.59 -3.46 -6.27
CA LYS A 255 -22.08 -2.85 -7.53
C LYS A 255 -21.22 -3.24 -8.74
N THR A 256 -19.90 -3.17 -8.60
CA THR A 256 -18.95 -3.57 -9.65
C THR A 256 -19.04 -5.07 -9.98
N VAL A 257 -19.28 -5.93 -8.99
CA VAL A 257 -19.50 -7.37 -9.22
C VAL A 257 -20.77 -7.58 -10.02
N ILE A 258 -21.86 -6.87 -9.67
CA ILE A 258 -23.13 -6.93 -10.41
C ILE A 258 -22.92 -6.53 -11.88
N SER A 259 -22.27 -5.39 -12.14
CA SER A 259 -22.00 -4.92 -13.50
C SER A 259 -21.11 -5.87 -14.30
N ALA A 260 -20.12 -6.49 -13.66
CA ALA A 260 -19.24 -7.46 -14.29
C ALA A 260 -19.99 -8.76 -14.69
N PHE A 261 -20.87 -9.28 -13.82
CA PHE A 261 -21.70 -10.44 -14.15
C PHE A 261 -22.76 -10.11 -15.21
N ASP A 262 -23.31 -8.90 -15.17
CA ASP A 262 -24.25 -8.44 -16.19
C ASP A 262 -23.60 -8.35 -17.56
N TYR A 263 -22.40 -7.77 -17.64
CA TYR A 263 -21.62 -7.74 -18.87
C TYR A 263 -21.19 -9.14 -19.33
N LYS A 264 -20.84 -10.05 -18.40
CA LYS A 264 -20.53 -11.44 -18.75
C LYS A 264 -21.69 -12.12 -19.47
N GLU A 265 -22.91 -11.92 -18.98
CA GLU A 265 -24.10 -12.49 -19.60
C GLU A 265 -24.40 -11.80 -20.95
N PHE A 266 -24.24 -10.48 -21.04
CA PHE A 266 -24.36 -9.74 -22.27
C PHE A 266 -23.35 -10.23 -23.32
N ARG A 267 -22.09 -10.41 -22.97
CA ARG A 267 -21.02 -10.92 -23.84
C ARG A 267 -21.26 -12.35 -24.30
N ARG A 268 -21.95 -13.16 -23.54
CA ARG A 268 -22.34 -14.54 -23.93
C ARG A 268 -23.25 -14.53 -25.17
N ILE A 269 -24.10 -13.52 -25.28
CA ILE A 269 -25.03 -13.34 -26.42
C ILE A 269 -24.32 -12.54 -27.53
N HIS A 270 -23.51 -11.55 -27.16
CA HIS A 270 -22.82 -10.62 -28.07
C HIS A 270 -21.29 -10.82 -27.93
N SER A 271 -20.75 -11.86 -28.53
CA SER A 271 -19.36 -12.32 -28.32
C SER A 271 -18.26 -11.30 -28.64
N ARG A 272 -18.54 -10.31 -29.48
CA ARG A 272 -17.63 -9.21 -29.87
C ARG A 272 -18.04 -7.88 -29.26
N SER A 273 -18.82 -7.89 -28.18
CA SER A 273 -19.24 -6.64 -27.53
C SER A 273 -18.07 -5.87 -26.92
N ARG A 274 -18.10 -4.57 -27.11
CA ARG A 274 -17.12 -3.61 -26.60
C ARG A 274 -17.71 -2.87 -25.41
N ILE A 275 -16.89 -2.69 -24.35
CA ILE A 275 -17.34 -2.01 -23.14
C ILE A 275 -16.54 -0.74 -22.86
N LEU A 276 -17.26 0.31 -22.46
CA LEU A 276 -16.70 1.51 -21.82
C LEU A 276 -17.11 1.52 -20.35
N PHE A 277 -16.13 1.48 -19.45
CA PHE A 277 -16.34 1.64 -18.03
C PHE A 277 -15.74 2.96 -17.57
N THR A 278 -16.55 3.81 -16.94
CA THR A 278 -16.09 5.11 -16.45
C THR A 278 -16.32 5.24 -14.95
N ALA A 279 -15.35 5.86 -14.26
CA ALA A 279 -15.45 6.20 -12.85
C ALA A 279 -14.67 7.47 -12.55
N HIS A 280 -14.93 8.11 -11.40
CA HIS A 280 -14.29 9.37 -11.05
C HIS A 280 -12.84 9.18 -10.56
N ARG A 281 -12.53 8.07 -9.86
CA ARG A 281 -11.21 7.80 -9.25
C ARG A 281 -10.48 6.65 -9.93
N GLU A 282 -9.16 6.82 -10.06
CA GLU A 282 -8.27 5.81 -10.64
C GLU A 282 -8.30 4.48 -9.87
N GLU A 283 -8.34 4.53 -8.54
CA GLU A 283 -8.38 3.34 -7.70
C GLU A 283 -9.63 2.49 -7.98
N ILE A 284 -10.79 3.15 -8.20
CA ILE A 284 -12.04 2.47 -8.55
C ILE A 284 -11.90 1.79 -9.90
N LEU A 285 -11.31 2.46 -10.90
CA LEU A 285 -11.10 1.90 -12.23
C LEU A 285 -10.20 0.67 -12.19
N ARG A 286 -9.09 0.72 -11.46
CA ARG A 286 -8.17 -0.42 -11.29
C ARG A 286 -8.85 -1.59 -10.61
N GLN A 287 -9.58 -1.33 -9.53
CA GLN A 287 -10.34 -2.36 -8.81
C GLN A 287 -11.46 -2.95 -9.67
N SER A 288 -12.14 -2.13 -10.45
CA SER A 288 -13.21 -2.57 -11.35
C SER A 288 -12.67 -3.44 -12.47
N LEU A 289 -11.58 -3.03 -13.12
CA LEU A 289 -10.92 -3.83 -14.15
C LEU A 289 -10.52 -5.22 -13.62
N ASN A 290 -9.93 -5.29 -12.43
CA ASN A 290 -9.56 -6.56 -11.80
C ASN A 290 -10.79 -7.43 -11.48
N THR A 291 -11.91 -6.80 -11.07
CA THR A 291 -13.17 -7.51 -10.84
C THR A 291 -13.72 -8.09 -12.14
N TYR A 292 -13.71 -7.32 -13.23
CA TYR A 292 -14.14 -7.79 -14.56
C TYR A 292 -13.27 -8.94 -15.06
N ARG A 293 -11.95 -8.83 -14.97
CA ARG A 293 -11.01 -9.92 -15.31
C ARG A 293 -11.32 -11.19 -14.55
N SER A 294 -11.58 -11.07 -13.25
CA SER A 294 -11.92 -12.21 -12.37
C SER A 294 -13.25 -12.87 -12.75
N VAL A 295 -14.29 -12.07 -12.98
CA VAL A 295 -15.62 -12.56 -13.31
C VAL A 295 -15.67 -13.19 -14.71
N LEU A 296 -14.96 -12.58 -15.67
CA LEU A 296 -14.88 -13.05 -17.05
C LEU A 296 -13.94 -14.26 -17.21
N GLY A 297 -13.00 -14.45 -16.28
CA GLY A 297 -11.95 -15.45 -16.40
C GLY A 297 -10.91 -15.12 -17.46
N ASP A 298 -10.70 -13.83 -17.73
CA ASP A 298 -9.80 -13.33 -18.77
C ASP A 298 -8.85 -12.30 -18.18
N ALA A 299 -7.61 -12.71 -17.90
CA ALA A 299 -6.58 -11.86 -17.30
C ALA A 299 -6.15 -10.68 -18.20
N ASN A 300 -6.33 -10.83 -19.50
CA ASN A 300 -5.94 -9.81 -20.49
C ASN A 300 -7.11 -8.90 -20.86
N PHE A 301 -8.29 -9.10 -20.25
CA PHE A 301 -9.45 -8.28 -20.53
C PHE A 301 -9.23 -6.83 -20.15
N GLY A 302 -9.52 -5.92 -21.07
CA GLY A 302 -9.65 -4.49 -20.85
C GLY A 302 -8.35 -3.73 -20.63
N THR A 303 -8.37 -2.49 -21.09
CA THR A 303 -7.28 -1.52 -20.98
C THR A 303 -7.65 -0.40 -20.02
N LEU A 304 -6.69 0.02 -19.20
CA LEU A 304 -6.86 1.13 -18.26
C LEU A 304 -6.29 2.42 -18.88
N TRP A 305 -7.12 3.45 -18.96
CA TRP A 305 -6.66 4.78 -19.37
C TRP A 305 -6.75 5.79 -18.22
N VAL A 306 -5.63 5.98 -17.54
CA VAL A 306 -5.49 6.91 -16.41
C VAL A 306 -4.11 7.56 -16.45
N GLY A 307 -4.01 8.83 -16.10
CA GLY A 307 -2.75 9.56 -16.09
C GLY A 307 -1.99 9.46 -17.42
N ASN A 308 -0.75 8.96 -17.37
CA ASN A 308 0.11 8.80 -18.57
C ASN A 308 -0.07 7.46 -19.31
N CYS A 309 -0.90 6.53 -18.78
CA CYS A 309 -1.21 5.26 -19.43
C CYS A 309 -2.31 5.50 -20.47
N ARG A 310 -1.92 5.65 -21.72
CA ARG A 310 -2.85 5.85 -22.86
C ARG A 310 -2.88 4.60 -23.74
N PRO A 311 -4.07 4.17 -24.23
CA PRO A 311 -4.15 3.15 -25.26
C PRO A 311 -3.33 3.56 -26.50
N GLN A 312 -2.52 2.64 -27.02
CA GLN A 312 -1.63 2.89 -28.16
C GLN A 312 -2.24 2.38 -29.47
N ASP A 313 -2.90 1.23 -29.41
CA ASP A 313 -3.52 0.57 -30.55
C ASP A 313 -5.04 0.67 -30.51
N GLU A 314 -5.70 0.54 -31.67
CA GLU A 314 -7.16 0.58 -31.77
C GLU A 314 -7.85 -0.53 -31.00
N SER A 315 -7.25 -1.73 -30.94
CA SER A 315 -7.77 -2.86 -30.17
C SER A 315 -7.81 -2.62 -28.65
N GLU A 316 -6.94 -1.75 -28.13
CA GLU A 316 -6.92 -1.37 -26.73
C GLU A 316 -8.11 -0.50 -26.29
N TYR A 317 -8.81 0.11 -27.27
CA TYR A 317 -10.04 0.87 -27.01
C TYR A 317 -11.28 -0.02 -26.92
N GLU A 318 -11.26 -1.28 -27.34
CA GLU A 318 -12.44 -2.14 -27.37
C GLU A 318 -13.06 -2.37 -25.97
N ASN A 319 -12.22 -2.55 -24.95
CA ASN A 319 -12.67 -2.75 -23.58
C ASN A 319 -11.96 -1.75 -22.67
N LEU A 320 -12.49 -0.53 -22.60
CA LEU A 320 -11.80 0.59 -22.01
C LEU A 320 -12.32 0.95 -20.62
N PHE A 321 -11.39 1.09 -19.66
CA PHE A 321 -11.63 1.62 -18.32
C PHE A 321 -10.95 2.97 -18.19
N VAL A 322 -11.73 4.06 -18.13
CA VAL A 322 -11.21 5.44 -18.23
C VAL A 322 -11.83 6.35 -17.19
N SER A 323 -11.05 7.31 -16.67
CA SER A 323 -11.58 8.30 -15.74
C SER A 323 -12.47 9.32 -16.47
N ILE A 324 -13.56 9.75 -15.80
CA ILE A 324 -14.50 10.75 -16.34
C ILE A 324 -13.76 12.04 -16.68
N SER A 325 -12.79 12.47 -15.86
CA SER A 325 -12.00 13.67 -16.13
C SER A 325 -11.14 13.54 -17.40
N MET A 326 -10.58 12.35 -17.66
CA MET A 326 -9.79 12.09 -18.85
C MET A 326 -10.69 12.04 -20.10
N LEU A 327 -11.85 11.39 -19.99
CA LEU A 327 -12.83 11.30 -21.06
C LEU A 327 -13.33 12.71 -21.45
N ASN A 328 -13.68 13.54 -20.46
CA ASN A 328 -14.15 14.91 -20.70
C ASN A 328 -13.07 15.81 -21.33
N SER A 329 -11.81 15.68 -20.91
CA SER A 329 -10.73 16.52 -21.44
C SER A 329 -10.37 16.20 -22.90
N ARG A 330 -10.79 15.05 -23.42
CA ARG A 330 -10.48 14.57 -24.78
C ARG A 330 -11.72 14.04 -25.52
N PHE A 331 -12.88 14.51 -25.12
CA PHE A 331 -14.16 13.99 -25.59
C PHE A 331 -14.30 14.11 -27.10
N GLU A 332 -13.94 15.27 -27.70
CA GLU A 332 -14.02 15.52 -29.13
C GLU A 332 -13.10 14.58 -29.94
N ASP A 333 -11.81 14.51 -29.56
CA ASP A 333 -10.83 13.60 -30.17
C ASP A 333 -11.27 12.12 -30.08
N PHE A 334 -11.83 11.74 -28.94
CA PHE A 334 -12.28 10.38 -28.65
C PHE A 334 -13.50 10.02 -29.52
N PHE A 335 -14.43 10.94 -29.63
CA PHE A 335 -15.67 10.77 -30.39
C PHE A 335 -15.46 10.79 -31.90
N GLU A 336 -14.58 11.68 -32.38
CA GLU A 336 -14.20 11.74 -33.80
C GLU A 336 -13.48 10.46 -34.24
N LYS A 337 -12.65 9.90 -33.39
CA LYS A 337 -11.86 8.71 -33.68
C LYS A 337 -12.70 7.42 -33.69
N LEU A 338 -13.61 7.24 -32.73
CA LEU A 338 -14.29 5.98 -32.51
C LEU A 338 -15.75 5.95 -32.99
N GLY A 339 -16.41 7.12 -33.07
CA GLY A 339 -17.83 7.22 -33.40
C GLY A 339 -18.77 6.95 -32.22
N ALA A 340 -20.05 7.35 -32.40
CA ALA A 340 -21.07 7.26 -31.34
C ALA A 340 -21.47 5.83 -30.98
N ASP A 341 -21.39 4.92 -31.93
CA ASP A 341 -21.87 3.54 -31.80
C ASP A 341 -20.72 2.55 -31.58
N PHE A 342 -19.55 3.04 -31.14
CA PHE A 342 -18.38 2.18 -30.96
C PHE A 342 -18.55 1.20 -29.79
N TYR A 343 -19.17 1.61 -28.68
CA TYR A 343 -19.38 0.76 -27.51
C TYR A 343 -20.79 0.19 -27.47
N ASP A 344 -20.86 -1.13 -27.29
CA ASP A 344 -22.12 -1.88 -27.15
C ASP A 344 -22.65 -1.87 -25.72
N TYR A 345 -21.76 -1.62 -24.74
CA TYR A 345 -22.07 -1.63 -23.32
C TYR A 345 -21.33 -0.52 -22.57
N ILE A 346 -22.05 0.31 -21.84
CA ILE A 346 -21.46 1.45 -21.11
C ILE A 346 -21.83 1.36 -19.64
N VAL A 347 -20.84 1.46 -18.77
CA VAL A 347 -21.01 1.54 -17.31
C VAL A 347 -20.47 2.87 -16.81
N ILE A 348 -21.30 3.59 -16.08
CA ILE A 348 -20.93 4.81 -15.38
C ILE A 348 -21.05 4.53 -13.90
N ASP A 349 -19.90 4.36 -13.21
CA ASP A 349 -19.88 4.16 -11.77
C ASP A 349 -19.91 5.52 -11.05
N GLU A 350 -20.62 5.59 -9.92
CA GLU A 350 -20.84 6.83 -9.16
C GLU A 350 -21.48 7.96 -9.99
N ALA A 351 -22.51 7.65 -10.76
CA ALA A 351 -23.20 8.59 -11.68
C ALA A 351 -23.88 9.81 -11.00
N HIS A 352 -23.75 9.94 -9.69
CA HIS A 352 -24.30 11.04 -8.87
C HIS A 352 -23.30 12.16 -8.56
N HIS A 353 -22.08 12.06 -9.09
CA HIS A 353 -21.03 13.09 -8.97
C HIS A 353 -20.87 13.94 -10.21
#